data_036ac1d69ef3a2bbc55a2237ed1732b5
#
_entry.id   036ac1d69ef3a2bbc55a2237ed1732b5
#
_cell.length_a   1.000
_cell.length_b   1.000
_cell.length_c   1.000
_cell.angle_alpha   90.00
_cell.angle_beta   90.00
_cell.angle_gamma   90.00
#
_symmetry.space_group_name_H-M   'P 1'
#
loop_
_entity.id
_entity.type
_entity.pdbx_description
1 polymer ?
#
loop_
_entity_poly.entity_id
_entity_poly.type
_entity_poly.pdbx_seq_one_letter_code
_entity_poly.pdbx_strand_id
1 'polypeptide(L)'
;MNRFLQDMMEREELRFKTFCEERKLEYSMDENSPARQKAQQVYKDWQRAKDEEEKEYERQQREIQEKIRLAEYIASVKNIVPTIYRDADIKDFPEVLQPKIDKILNGSNALIFGDNGVGKTHLAWALAKALAEKGKRVVYINAQVLLFEIKIAPHPYKMIQERYGRGVDALIVDEDDKIFESKADFVYLNFMVNHRYEWEKQMIFLGNGNKAQFIDALGQSIYSRLRANNGMEIVLSGNDKRLK
;
A
#
# COMPACT_ATOMS: atom_id res chain seq x y z
N MET A 1 16.02 3.40 50.70
CA MET A 1 15.63 2.54 49.53
C MET A 1 14.12 2.69 49.33
N ASN A 2 13.67 2.97 48.11
CA ASN A 2 12.26 3.27 47.81
C ASN A 2 11.42 1.98 48.01
N ARG A 3 10.30 2.05 48.76
CA ARG A 3 9.39 0.92 49.06
C ARG A 3 9.01 0.12 47.80
N PHE A 4 8.86 0.79 46.67
CA PHE A 4 8.61 0.17 45.35
C PHE A 4 9.74 -0.77 44.90
N LEU A 5 10.99 -0.35 45.05
CA LEU A 5 12.17 -1.17 44.69
C LEU A 5 12.28 -2.39 45.62
N GLN A 6 11.96 -2.22 46.90
CA GLN A 6 11.97 -3.32 47.84
C GLN A 6 10.90 -4.37 47.53
N ASP A 7 9.66 -3.94 47.22
CA ASP A 7 8.57 -4.84 46.81
C ASP A 7 8.91 -5.57 45.49
N MET A 8 9.62 -4.91 44.57
CA MET A 8 10.04 -5.51 43.31
C MET A 8 11.09 -6.60 43.51
N MET A 9 12.09 -6.33 44.34
CA MET A 9 13.15 -7.31 44.67
C MET A 9 12.58 -8.53 45.39
N GLU A 10 11.65 -8.35 46.31
CA GLU A 10 10.99 -9.45 47.01
C GLU A 10 10.17 -10.34 46.08
N ARG A 11 9.49 -9.76 45.10
CA ARG A 11 8.75 -10.50 44.06
C ARG A 11 9.67 -11.28 43.12
N GLU A 12 10.81 -10.70 42.75
CA GLU A 12 11.79 -11.41 41.90
C GLU A 12 12.45 -12.56 42.65
N GLU A 13 12.82 -12.36 43.93
CA GLU A 13 13.37 -13.41 44.75
C GLU A 13 12.38 -14.57 44.96
N LEU A 14 11.10 -14.25 45.18
CA LEU A 14 10.05 -15.27 45.28
C LEU A 14 9.90 -16.06 43.98
N ARG A 15 9.92 -15.39 42.84
CA ARG A 15 9.87 -16.06 41.51
C ARG A 15 11.06 -16.98 41.29
N PHE A 16 12.26 -16.53 41.65
CA PHE A 16 13.47 -17.33 41.57
C PHE A 16 13.42 -18.55 42.47
N LYS A 17 12.95 -18.38 43.72
CA LYS A 17 12.77 -19.49 44.68
C LYS A 17 11.79 -20.53 44.14
N THR A 18 10.62 -20.12 43.65
CA THR A 18 9.62 -21.00 43.04
C THR A 18 10.19 -21.75 41.84
N PHE A 19 10.94 -21.06 40.97
CA PHE A 19 11.63 -21.67 39.86
C PHE A 19 12.61 -22.78 40.28
N CYS A 20 13.39 -22.55 41.34
CA CYS A 20 14.31 -23.55 41.86
C CYS A 20 13.57 -24.77 42.40
N GLU A 21 12.48 -24.57 43.15
CA GLU A 21 11.64 -25.63 43.70
C GLU A 21 11.05 -26.51 42.57
N GLU A 22 10.45 -25.91 41.56
CA GLU A 22 9.86 -26.62 40.41
C GLU A 22 10.88 -27.47 39.65
N ARG A 23 12.13 -27.02 39.57
CA ARG A 23 13.20 -27.69 38.81
C ARG A 23 14.18 -28.50 39.67
N LYS A 24 13.88 -28.63 40.97
CA LYS A 24 14.72 -29.34 41.91
C LYS A 24 16.17 -28.82 41.94
N LEU A 25 16.33 -27.49 41.81
CA LEU A 25 17.62 -26.81 41.95
C LEU A 25 17.83 -26.43 43.42
N GLU A 26 19.08 -26.49 43.86
CA GLU A 26 19.43 -26.05 45.19
C GLU A 26 19.27 -24.52 45.34
N TYR A 27 18.36 -24.07 46.21
CA TYR A 27 18.18 -22.67 46.51
C TYR A 27 18.97 -22.31 47.76
N SER A 28 19.73 -21.24 47.72
CA SER A 28 20.49 -20.68 48.86
C SER A 28 20.20 -19.18 49.00
N MET A 29 20.09 -18.69 50.21
CA MET A 29 20.01 -17.27 50.53
C MET A 29 21.36 -16.57 50.42
N ASP A 30 22.47 -17.32 50.50
CA ASP A 30 23.81 -16.77 50.35
C ASP A 30 24.11 -16.52 48.84
N GLU A 31 24.22 -15.25 48.49
CA GLU A 31 24.48 -14.80 47.12
C GLU A 31 25.80 -15.31 46.56
N ASN A 32 26.76 -15.60 47.42
CA ASN A 32 28.09 -16.09 47.02
C ASN A 32 28.17 -17.60 46.94
N SER A 33 27.11 -18.34 47.33
CA SER A 33 27.15 -19.79 47.29
C SER A 33 27.22 -20.29 45.83
N PRO A 34 28.05 -21.27 45.48
CA PRO A 34 28.14 -21.85 44.14
C PRO A 34 26.79 -22.41 43.66
N ALA A 35 25.98 -22.95 44.57
CA ALA A 35 24.64 -23.46 44.27
C ALA A 35 23.71 -22.36 43.76
N ARG A 36 23.67 -21.18 44.45
CA ARG A 36 22.88 -20.02 44.05
C ARG A 36 23.34 -19.47 42.70
N GLN A 37 24.63 -19.30 42.48
CA GLN A 37 25.16 -18.80 41.25
C GLN A 37 24.77 -19.70 40.05
N LYS A 38 24.87 -21.02 40.23
CA LYS A 38 24.44 -21.99 39.19
C LYS A 38 22.92 -21.90 38.93
N ALA A 39 22.11 -21.85 39.98
CA ALA A 39 20.66 -21.74 39.83
C ALA A 39 20.25 -20.40 39.17
N GLN A 40 20.90 -19.29 39.51
CA GLN A 40 20.67 -17.99 38.87
C GLN A 40 21.03 -17.99 37.38
N GLN A 41 22.10 -18.68 36.99
CA GLN A 41 22.46 -18.79 35.56
C GLN A 41 21.36 -19.55 34.79
N VAL A 42 20.91 -20.69 35.34
CA VAL A 42 19.81 -21.48 34.72
C VAL A 42 18.51 -20.67 34.64
N TYR A 43 18.21 -19.86 35.68
CA TYR A 43 17.04 -19.00 35.71
C TYR A 43 17.11 -17.91 34.61
N LYS A 44 18.26 -17.24 34.51
CA LYS A 44 18.48 -16.22 33.45
C LYS A 44 18.35 -16.80 32.04
N ASP A 45 18.90 -17.97 31.82
CA ASP A 45 18.84 -18.65 30.52
C ASP A 45 17.39 -19.06 30.20
N TRP A 46 16.65 -19.53 31.19
CA TRP A 46 15.22 -19.83 31.05
C TRP A 46 14.38 -18.57 30.76
N GLN A 47 14.65 -17.47 31.47
CA GLN A 47 13.96 -16.20 31.21
C GLN A 47 14.20 -15.72 29.79
N ARG A 48 15.46 -15.77 29.32
CA ARG A 48 15.80 -15.41 27.93
C ARG A 48 15.07 -16.28 26.91
N ALA A 49 15.08 -17.58 27.11
CA ALA A 49 14.38 -18.52 26.23
C ALA A 49 12.86 -18.21 26.19
N LYS A 50 12.27 -17.88 27.32
CA LYS A 50 10.85 -17.52 27.43
C LYS A 50 10.54 -16.20 26.73
N ASP A 51 11.39 -15.19 26.91
CA ASP A 51 11.26 -13.89 26.23
C ASP A 51 11.42 -14.03 24.71
N GLU A 52 12.32 -14.93 24.26
CA GLU A 52 12.51 -15.22 22.84
C GLU A 52 11.28 -15.94 22.25
N GLU A 53 10.71 -16.90 22.97
CA GLU A 53 9.50 -17.61 22.58
C GLU A 53 8.30 -16.66 22.46
N GLU A 54 8.13 -15.76 23.44
CA GLU A 54 7.04 -14.75 23.42
C GLU A 54 7.19 -13.78 22.24
N LYS A 55 8.42 -13.28 22.01
CA LYS A 55 8.70 -12.41 20.86
C LYS A 55 8.45 -13.12 19.52
N GLU A 56 8.83 -14.39 19.43
CA GLU A 56 8.58 -15.18 18.23
C GLU A 56 7.07 -15.40 18.02
N TYR A 57 6.33 -15.73 19.08
CA TYR A 57 4.88 -15.85 19.04
C TYR A 57 4.20 -14.55 18.59
N GLU A 58 4.61 -13.40 19.18
CA GLU A 58 4.08 -12.10 18.77
C GLU A 58 4.41 -11.76 17.31
N ARG A 59 5.61 -12.14 16.83
CA ARG A 59 6.00 -11.97 15.43
C ARG A 59 5.08 -12.76 14.51
N GLN A 60 4.87 -14.05 14.83
CA GLN A 60 3.98 -14.92 14.04
C GLN A 60 2.54 -14.40 14.04
N GLN A 61 2.02 -13.93 15.17
CA GLN A 61 0.69 -13.33 15.25
C GLN A 61 0.59 -12.08 14.38
N ARG A 62 1.60 -11.21 14.38
CA ARG A 62 1.64 -10.02 13.51
C ARG A 62 1.64 -10.41 12.03
N GLU A 63 2.45 -11.37 11.63
CA GLU A 63 2.50 -11.87 10.25
C GLU A 63 1.14 -12.45 9.80
N ILE A 64 0.47 -13.20 10.66
CA ILE A 64 -0.87 -13.74 10.39
C ILE A 64 -1.88 -12.60 10.20
N GLN A 65 -1.88 -11.61 11.10
CA GLN A 65 -2.79 -10.46 11.01
C GLN A 65 -2.54 -9.63 9.75
N GLU A 66 -1.30 -9.44 9.34
CA GLU A 66 -0.95 -8.75 8.10
C GLU A 66 -1.47 -9.50 6.86
N LYS A 67 -1.33 -10.83 6.83
CA LYS A 67 -1.87 -11.67 5.76
C LYS A 67 -3.40 -11.60 5.67
N ILE A 68 -4.09 -11.62 6.81
CA ILE A 68 -5.55 -11.47 6.87
C ILE A 68 -5.96 -10.11 6.33
N ARG A 69 -5.35 -9.02 6.79
CA ARG A 69 -5.64 -7.65 6.31
C ARG A 69 -5.41 -7.51 4.81
N LEU A 70 -4.33 -8.11 4.30
CA LEU A 70 -4.05 -8.10 2.87
C LEU A 70 -5.12 -8.86 2.08
N ALA A 71 -5.53 -10.04 2.54
CA ALA A 71 -6.57 -10.83 1.89
C ALA A 71 -7.93 -10.10 1.88
N GLU A 72 -8.31 -9.47 2.99
CA GLU A 72 -9.53 -8.65 3.08
C GLU A 72 -9.48 -7.45 2.14
N TYR A 73 -8.32 -6.78 2.06
CA TYR A 73 -8.11 -5.66 1.14
C TYR A 73 -8.22 -6.10 -0.32
N ILE A 74 -7.57 -7.21 -0.73
CA ILE A 74 -7.67 -7.76 -2.09
C ILE A 74 -9.13 -8.09 -2.42
N ALA A 75 -9.85 -8.71 -1.49
CA ALA A 75 -11.26 -9.02 -1.67
C ALA A 75 -12.11 -7.74 -1.84
N SER A 76 -11.82 -6.69 -1.08
CA SER A 76 -12.51 -5.40 -1.22
C SER A 76 -12.27 -4.76 -2.59
N VAL A 77 -11.02 -4.77 -3.09
CA VAL A 77 -10.71 -4.27 -4.43
C VAL A 77 -11.45 -5.08 -5.50
N LYS A 78 -11.46 -6.41 -5.40
CA LYS A 78 -12.19 -7.28 -6.36
C LYS A 78 -13.70 -7.00 -6.36
N ASN A 79 -14.29 -6.67 -5.23
CA ASN A 79 -15.72 -6.38 -5.10
C ASN A 79 -16.14 -5.05 -5.74
N ILE A 80 -15.24 -4.05 -5.82
CA ILE A 80 -15.53 -2.76 -6.46
C ILE A 80 -15.31 -2.79 -7.99
N VAL A 81 -14.67 -3.85 -8.53
CA VAL A 81 -14.47 -4.00 -9.98
C VAL A 81 -15.82 -4.20 -10.66
N PRO A 82 -16.19 -3.36 -11.63
CA PRO A 82 -17.41 -3.55 -12.40
C PRO A 82 -17.46 -4.94 -13.07
N THR A 83 -18.65 -5.52 -13.17
CA THR A 83 -18.83 -6.90 -13.67
C THR A 83 -18.14 -7.15 -15.00
N ILE A 84 -18.19 -6.18 -15.92
CA ILE A 84 -17.58 -6.27 -17.26
C ILE A 84 -16.04 -6.32 -17.25
N TYR A 85 -15.39 -5.99 -16.11
CA TYR A 85 -13.93 -5.98 -15.95
C TYR A 85 -13.45 -7.00 -14.90
N ARG A 86 -14.33 -7.86 -14.37
CA ARG A 86 -13.96 -8.85 -13.34
C ARG A 86 -12.88 -9.80 -13.82
N ASP A 87 -12.97 -10.22 -15.06
CA ASP A 87 -12.02 -11.16 -15.67
C ASP A 87 -10.81 -10.48 -16.31
N ALA A 88 -10.74 -9.12 -16.28
CA ALA A 88 -9.61 -8.40 -16.83
C ALA A 88 -8.29 -8.87 -16.21
N ASP A 89 -7.33 -9.27 -17.03
CA ASP A 89 -6.01 -9.74 -16.61
C ASP A 89 -4.92 -9.00 -17.42
N ILE A 90 -3.76 -8.81 -16.83
CA ILE A 90 -2.60 -8.23 -17.52
C ILE A 90 -2.13 -9.11 -18.68
N LYS A 91 -2.42 -10.40 -18.63
CA LYS A 91 -2.14 -11.38 -19.69
C LYS A 91 -3.01 -11.22 -20.94
N ASP A 92 -4.11 -10.48 -20.84
CA ASP A 92 -4.99 -10.18 -22.00
C ASP A 92 -4.32 -9.25 -23.01
N PHE A 93 -3.17 -8.68 -22.65
CA PHE A 93 -2.45 -7.69 -23.46
C PHE A 93 -1.24 -8.32 -24.16
N PRO A 94 -0.90 -7.83 -25.36
CA PRO A 94 0.20 -8.37 -26.18
C PRO A 94 1.53 -8.42 -25.40
N GLU A 95 2.34 -9.43 -25.67
CA GLU A 95 3.66 -9.63 -25.04
C GLU A 95 4.56 -8.40 -25.16
N VAL A 96 4.47 -7.64 -26.26
CA VAL A 96 5.24 -6.40 -26.46
C VAL A 96 4.95 -5.34 -25.40
N LEU A 97 3.81 -5.40 -24.73
CA LEU A 97 3.45 -4.49 -23.64
C LEU A 97 3.88 -5.00 -22.25
N GLN A 98 4.13 -6.29 -22.09
CA GLN A 98 4.47 -6.88 -20.80
C GLN A 98 5.66 -6.19 -20.11
N PRO A 99 6.78 -5.83 -20.78
CA PRO A 99 7.88 -5.12 -20.13
C PRO A 99 7.49 -3.74 -19.58
N LYS A 100 6.51 -3.07 -20.21
CA LYS A 100 5.98 -1.79 -19.71
C LYS A 100 5.03 -2.02 -18.52
N ILE A 101 4.17 -3.02 -18.61
CA ILE A 101 3.27 -3.45 -17.55
C ILE A 101 4.09 -3.81 -16.30
N ASP A 102 5.16 -4.59 -16.43
CA ASP A 102 6.04 -4.97 -15.32
C ASP A 102 6.66 -3.75 -14.62
N LYS A 103 7.10 -2.75 -15.40
CA LYS A 103 7.60 -1.49 -14.82
C LYS A 103 6.52 -0.76 -14.04
N ILE A 104 5.29 -0.73 -14.55
CA ILE A 104 4.15 -0.14 -13.84
C ILE A 104 3.87 -0.91 -12.55
N LEU A 105 3.85 -2.24 -12.59
CA LEU A 105 3.67 -3.08 -11.40
C LEU A 105 4.80 -2.95 -10.36
N ASN A 106 5.95 -2.42 -10.78
CA ASN A 106 7.09 -2.12 -9.92
C ASN A 106 7.17 -0.63 -9.50
N GLY A 107 6.11 0.15 -9.74
CA GLY A 107 5.95 1.50 -9.22
C GLY A 107 6.17 2.65 -10.21
N SER A 108 6.48 2.38 -11.49
CA SER A 108 6.55 3.43 -12.50
C SER A 108 5.19 4.07 -12.74
N ASN A 109 5.15 5.38 -12.94
CA ASN A 109 3.97 6.07 -13.43
C ASN A 109 3.59 5.56 -14.83
N ALA A 110 2.33 5.76 -15.23
CA ALA A 110 1.88 5.40 -16.57
C ALA A 110 0.92 6.41 -17.17
N LEU A 111 1.03 6.56 -18.48
CA LEU A 111 0.11 7.27 -19.36
C LEU A 111 -0.39 6.27 -20.39
N ILE A 112 -1.69 6.01 -20.41
CA ILE A 112 -2.31 5.01 -21.27
C ILE A 112 -3.22 5.75 -22.24
N PHE A 113 -2.88 5.74 -23.53
CA PHE A 113 -3.59 6.43 -24.59
C PHE A 113 -4.26 5.46 -25.55
N GLY A 114 -5.21 5.95 -26.30
CA GLY A 114 -5.83 5.24 -27.42
C GLY A 114 -7.28 5.66 -27.62
N ASP A 115 -7.84 5.26 -28.74
CA ASP A 115 -9.22 5.55 -29.08
C ASP A 115 -10.23 4.90 -28.13
N ASN A 116 -11.50 5.26 -28.27
CA ASN A 116 -12.57 4.67 -27.46
C ASN A 116 -12.70 3.17 -27.79
N GLY A 117 -12.95 2.36 -26.75
CA GLY A 117 -13.18 0.93 -26.91
C GLY A 117 -11.94 0.04 -27.08
N VAL A 118 -10.73 0.58 -27.22
CA VAL A 118 -9.50 -0.21 -27.45
C VAL A 118 -9.03 -0.99 -26.21
N GLY A 119 -9.65 -0.81 -25.05
CA GLY A 119 -9.36 -1.59 -23.83
C GLY A 119 -8.54 -0.84 -22.77
N LYS A 120 -8.47 0.50 -22.77
CA LYS A 120 -7.77 1.28 -21.74
C LYS A 120 -8.29 0.98 -20.32
N THR A 121 -9.60 1.11 -20.11
CA THR A 121 -10.25 0.82 -18.83
C THR A 121 -10.07 -0.65 -18.41
N HIS A 122 -10.05 -1.59 -19.38
CA HIS A 122 -9.76 -2.99 -19.12
C HIS A 122 -8.34 -3.17 -18.56
N LEU A 123 -7.33 -2.53 -19.19
CA LEU A 123 -5.96 -2.53 -18.67
C LEU A 123 -5.86 -1.87 -17.30
N ALA A 124 -6.56 -0.76 -17.08
CA ALA A 124 -6.54 -0.08 -15.80
C ALA A 124 -7.07 -0.96 -14.65
N TRP A 125 -8.15 -1.70 -14.86
CA TRP A 125 -8.67 -2.65 -13.87
C TRP A 125 -7.77 -3.86 -13.70
N ALA A 126 -7.16 -4.37 -14.77
CA ALA A 126 -6.15 -5.44 -14.68
C ALA A 126 -4.95 -4.98 -13.82
N LEU A 127 -4.44 -3.76 -14.05
CA LEU A 127 -3.37 -3.16 -13.24
C LEU A 127 -3.81 -2.94 -11.78
N ALA A 128 -5.02 -2.45 -11.55
CA ALA A 128 -5.53 -2.22 -10.19
C ALA A 128 -5.54 -3.52 -9.39
N LYS A 129 -6.04 -4.62 -9.96
CA LYS A 129 -6.06 -5.94 -9.32
C LYS A 129 -4.65 -6.46 -9.05
N ALA A 130 -3.77 -6.41 -10.06
CA ALA A 130 -2.40 -6.90 -9.92
C ALA A 130 -1.57 -6.10 -8.91
N LEU A 131 -1.77 -4.78 -8.82
CA LEU A 131 -1.15 -3.93 -7.80
C LEU A 131 -1.68 -4.24 -6.40
N ALA A 132 -3.00 -4.46 -6.26
CA ALA A 132 -3.60 -4.85 -4.98
C ALA A 132 -3.09 -6.22 -4.51
N GLU A 133 -2.93 -7.19 -5.41
CA GLU A 133 -2.33 -8.51 -5.12
C GLU A 133 -0.86 -8.40 -4.66
N LYS A 134 -0.15 -7.36 -5.09
CA LYS A 134 1.18 -6.99 -4.56
C LYS A 134 1.14 -6.22 -3.23
N GLY A 135 -0.02 -6.08 -2.61
CA GLY A 135 -0.18 -5.35 -1.34
C GLY A 135 -0.19 -3.84 -1.45
N LYS A 136 -0.32 -3.28 -2.66
CA LYS A 136 -0.39 -1.83 -2.85
C LYS A 136 -1.79 -1.29 -2.59
N ARG A 137 -1.91 -0.19 -1.83
CA ARG A 137 -3.18 0.55 -1.72
C ARG A 137 -3.46 1.27 -3.02
N VAL A 138 -4.45 0.77 -3.76
CA VAL A 138 -4.84 1.30 -5.07
C VAL A 138 -6.16 2.04 -4.94
N VAL A 139 -6.24 3.21 -5.55
CA VAL A 139 -7.50 3.91 -5.80
C VAL A 139 -7.68 4.02 -7.31
N TYR A 140 -8.81 3.51 -7.80
CA TYR A 140 -9.29 3.75 -9.15
C TYR A 140 -10.43 4.76 -9.10
N ILE A 141 -10.36 5.80 -9.91
CA ILE A 141 -11.41 6.81 -9.99
C ILE A 141 -11.57 7.32 -11.42
N ASN A 142 -12.82 7.51 -11.82
CA ASN A 142 -13.12 8.28 -13.01
C ASN A 142 -12.90 9.78 -12.73
N ALA A 143 -12.32 10.50 -13.69
CA ALA A 143 -11.97 11.91 -13.51
C ALA A 143 -13.19 12.81 -13.25
N GLN A 144 -14.37 12.50 -13.81
CA GLN A 144 -15.61 13.25 -13.52
C GLN A 144 -16.02 13.10 -12.06
N VAL A 145 -15.95 11.87 -11.52
CA VAL A 145 -16.25 11.58 -10.12
C VAL A 145 -15.25 12.29 -9.22
N LEU A 146 -13.96 12.24 -9.56
CA LEU A 146 -12.90 12.95 -8.83
C LEU A 146 -13.20 14.45 -8.74
N LEU A 147 -13.50 15.10 -9.86
CA LEU A 147 -13.83 16.53 -9.88
C LEU A 147 -15.11 16.85 -9.14
N PHE A 148 -16.14 16.02 -9.26
CA PHE A 148 -17.37 16.18 -8.48
C PHE A 148 -17.09 16.12 -6.98
N GLU A 149 -16.36 15.13 -6.51
CA GLU A 149 -15.99 15.00 -5.09
C GLU A 149 -15.18 16.21 -4.59
N ILE A 150 -14.24 16.70 -5.41
CA ILE A 150 -13.44 17.89 -5.09
C ILE A 150 -14.34 19.14 -4.95
N LYS A 151 -15.27 19.34 -5.89
CA LYS A 151 -16.14 20.53 -5.92
C LYS A 151 -17.13 20.58 -4.76
N ILE A 152 -17.61 19.44 -4.27
CA ILE A 152 -18.54 19.40 -3.14
C ILE A 152 -17.83 19.34 -1.77
N ALA A 153 -16.51 19.13 -1.73
CA ALA A 153 -15.78 19.03 -0.49
C ALA A 153 -15.67 20.39 0.22
N PRO A 154 -15.97 20.50 1.53
CA PRO A 154 -15.78 21.73 2.29
C PRO A 154 -14.33 22.21 2.31
N HIS A 155 -13.39 21.27 2.25
CA HIS A 155 -11.94 21.50 2.25
C HIS A 155 -11.26 20.68 1.14
N PRO A 156 -11.32 21.12 -0.13
CA PRO A 156 -10.86 20.32 -1.28
C PRO A 156 -9.42 19.84 -1.19
N TYR A 157 -8.48 20.71 -0.80
CA TYR A 157 -7.07 20.36 -0.68
C TYR A 157 -6.82 19.29 0.40
N LYS A 158 -7.47 19.40 1.55
CA LYS A 158 -7.41 18.42 2.62
C LYS A 158 -7.97 17.06 2.17
N MET A 159 -9.12 17.08 1.51
CA MET A 159 -9.75 15.88 0.96
C MET A 159 -8.83 15.18 -0.05
N ILE A 160 -8.21 15.93 -0.97
CA ILE A 160 -7.23 15.38 -1.93
C ILE A 160 -6.08 14.72 -1.20
N GLN A 161 -5.50 15.36 -0.17
CA GLN A 161 -4.38 14.80 0.60
C GLN A 161 -4.77 13.53 1.34
N GLU A 162 -5.94 13.47 1.94
CA GLU A 162 -6.41 12.33 2.74
C GLU A 162 -6.83 11.14 1.87
N ARG A 163 -7.60 11.38 0.79
CA ARG A 163 -8.16 10.29 -0.05
C ARG A 163 -7.24 9.85 -1.18
N TYR A 164 -6.49 10.78 -1.77
CA TYR A 164 -5.70 10.53 -2.98
C TYR A 164 -4.21 10.81 -2.79
N GLY A 165 -3.79 11.24 -1.61
CA GLY A 165 -2.42 11.63 -1.31
C GLY A 165 -1.52 10.48 -0.88
N ARG A 166 -0.68 10.75 0.12
CA ARG A 166 0.40 9.89 0.59
C ARG A 166 -0.03 8.49 1.03
N GLY A 167 -1.25 8.36 1.57
CA GLY A 167 -1.80 7.08 2.04
C GLY A 167 -2.17 6.09 0.92
N VAL A 168 -2.16 6.51 -0.35
CA VAL A 168 -2.50 5.69 -1.51
C VAL A 168 -1.23 5.42 -2.31
N ASP A 169 -0.87 4.16 -2.52
CA ASP A 169 0.37 3.80 -3.22
C ASP A 169 0.24 4.02 -4.72
N ALA A 170 -0.87 3.62 -5.33
CA ALA A 170 -1.16 3.84 -6.74
C ALA A 170 -2.53 4.49 -6.94
N LEU A 171 -2.58 5.60 -7.68
CA LEU A 171 -3.80 6.27 -8.10
C LEU A 171 -4.00 6.06 -9.60
N ILE A 172 -5.11 5.49 -9.98
CA ILE A 172 -5.54 5.30 -11.37
C ILE A 172 -6.67 6.28 -11.65
N VAL A 173 -6.43 7.20 -12.59
CA VAL A 173 -7.42 8.18 -13.04
C VAL A 173 -7.82 7.81 -14.46
N ASP A 174 -9.07 7.40 -14.61
CA ASP A 174 -9.68 7.10 -15.90
C ASP A 174 -10.37 8.36 -16.41
N GLU A 175 -9.88 8.90 -17.50
CA GLU A 175 -10.30 10.17 -18.04
C GLU A 175 -11.25 9.99 -19.23
N ASP A 176 -12.36 10.73 -19.21
CA ASP A 176 -13.21 10.98 -20.36
C ASP A 176 -12.93 12.40 -20.92
N ASP A 177 -12.81 12.55 -22.23
CA ASP A 177 -12.15 13.60 -23.01
C ASP A 177 -12.46 15.10 -22.71
N LYS A 178 -13.34 15.44 -21.82
CA LYS A 178 -13.86 16.81 -21.70
C LYS A 178 -14.00 17.37 -20.29
N ILE A 179 -13.23 16.84 -19.34
CA ILE A 179 -13.54 17.03 -17.93
C ILE A 179 -12.87 18.26 -17.32
N PHE A 180 -11.67 18.62 -17.78
CA PHE A 180 -10.92 19.74 -17.22
C PHE A 180 -11.17 21.03 -18.03
N GLU A 181 -12.43 21.49 -18.09
CA GLU A 181 -12.80 22.67 -18.87
C GLU A 181 -12.57 24.00 -18.12
N SER A 182 -12.52 23.96 -16.77
CA SER A 182 -12.35 25.17 -15.99
C SER A 182 -10.92 25.32 -15.43
N LYS A 183 -10.47 26.57 -15.30
CA LYS A 183 -9.19 26.87 -14.61
C LYS A 183 -9.13 26.29 -13.19
N ALA A 184 -10.26 26.23 -12.50
CA ALA A 184 -10.34 25.68 -11.15
C ALA A 184 -10.07 24.17 -11.13
N ASP A 185 -10.56 23.42 -12.11
CA ASP A 185 -10.34 21.99 -12.22
C ASP A 185 -8.85 21.68 -12.40
N PHE A 186 -8.16 22.46 -13.22
CA PHE A 186 -6.70 22.38 -13.40
C PHE A 186 -5.93 22.66 -12.11
N VAL A 187 -6.35 23.61 -11.29
CA VAL A 187 -5.68 23.92 -10.02
C VAL A 187 -5.71 22.72 -9.09
N TYR A 188 -6.84 22.07 -8.95
CA TYR A 188 -6.98 20.87 -8.09
C TYR A 188 -6.22 19.68 -8.64
N LEU A 189 -6.29 19.44 -9.95
CA LEU A 189 -5.55 18.36 -10.57
C LEU A 189 -4.03 18.57 -10.43
N ASN A 190 -3.54 19.78 -10.68
CA ASN A 190 -2.13 20.13 -10.48
C ASN A 190 -1.70 19.95 -9.02
N PHE A 191 -2.53 20.36 -8.07
CA PHE A 191 -2.25 20.16 -6.64
C PHE A 191 -2.12 18.67 -6.32
N MET A 192 -3.06 17.84 -6.77
CA MET A 192 -3.03 16.40 -6.55
C MET A 192 -1.79 15.75 -7.16
N VAL A 193 -1.48 16.07 -8.41
CA VAL A 193 -0.30 15.53 -9.12
C VAL A 193 1.00 15.98 -8.46
N ASN A 194 1.12 17.27 -8.07
CA ASN A 194 2.28 17.79 -7.36
C ASN A 194 2.47 17.08 -6.02
N HIS A 195 1.41 16.97 -5.24
CA HIS A 195 1.46 16.32 -3.94
C HIS A 195 1.90 14.85 -4.05
N ARG A 196 1.38 14.11 -5.04
CA ARG A 196 1.81 12.73 -5.27
C ARG A 196 3.24 12.64 -5.80
N TYR A 197 3.65 13.54 -6.67
CA TYR A 197 5.00 13.62 -7.18
C TYR A 197 6.03 13.85 -6.06
N GLU A 198 5.76 14.80 -5.15
CA GLU A 198 6.62 15.10 -3.98
C GLU A 198 6.78 13.92 -3.02
N TRP A 199 5.75 13.06 -2.93
CA TRP A 199 5.75 11.85 -2.09
C TRP A 199 6.10 10.58 -2.87
N GLU A 200 6.59 10.70 -4.10
CA GLU A 200 6.96 9.59 -4.98
C GLU A 200 5.87 8.51 -5.09
N LYS A 201 4.59 8.95 -5.09
CA LYS A 201 3.43 8.06 -5.18
C LYS A 201 3.01 7.84 -6.62
N GLN A 202 2.83 6.58 -6.99
CA GLN A 202 2.52 6.15 -8.36
C GLN A 202 1.21 6.75 -8.87
N MET A 203 1.24 7.20 -10.13
CA MET A 203 0.10 7.74 -10.86
C MET A 203 -0.05 7.04 -12.21
N ILE A 204 -1.27 6.60 -12.52
CA ILE A 204 -1.64 5.97 -13.79
C ILE A 204 -2.81 6.76 -14.35
N PHE A 205 -2.62 7.42 -15.49
CA PHE A 205 -3.63 8.23 -16.14
C PHE A 205 -4.01 7.62 -17.49
N LEU A 206 -5.31 7.57 -17.74
CA LEU A 206 -5.87 7.14 -19.00
C LEU A 206 -6.37 8.36 -19.78
N GLY A 207 -6.16 8.37 -21.09
CA GLY A 207 -6.64 9.44 -21.97
C GLY A 207 -7.10 8.89 -23.31
N ASN A 208 -8.07 9.55 -23.89
CA ASN A 208 -8.53 9.24 -25.23
C ASN A 208 -7.64 9.93 -26.27
N GLY A 209 -7.66 9.39 -27.50
CA GLY A 209 -6.91 9.95 -28.59
C GLY A 209 -5.40 9.73 -28.49
N ASN A 210 -4.65 10.71 -28.98
CA ASN A 210 -3.20 10.63 -29.03
C ASN A 210 -2.50 11.45 -27.94
N LYS A 211 -1.19 11.28 -27.84
CA LYS A 211 -0.35 11.98 -26.86
C LYS A 211 -0.49 13.51 -26.89
N ALA A 212 -0.58 14.10 -28.09
CA ALA A 212 -0.68 15.55 -28.22
C ALA A 212 -1.98 16.08 -27.62
N GLN A 213 -3.09 15.40 -27.90
CA GLN A 213 -4.41 15.72 -27.33
C GLN A 213 -4.42 15.57 -25.80
N PHE A 214 -3.77 14.54 -25.28
CA PHE A 214 -3.65 14.33 -23.84
C PHE A 214 -2.83 15.44 -23.17
N ILE A 215 -1.71 15.85 -23.76
CA ILE A 215 -0.88 16.94 -23.24
C ILE A 215 -1.66 18.26 -23.29
N ASP A 216 -2.41 18.49 -24.36
CA ASP A 216 -3.27 19.68 -24.50
C ASP A 216 -4.36 19.72 -23.42
N ALA A 217 -4.97 18.57 -23.14
CA ALA A 217 -6.01 18.43 -22.12
C ALA A 217 -5.48 18.58 -20.68
N LEU A 218 -4.35 17.99 -20.33
CA LEU A 218 -3.81 17.98 -18.96
C LEU A 218 -2.75 19.05 -18.68
N GLY A 219 -2.16 19.61 -19.72
CA GLY A 219 -1.07 20.56 -19.63
C GLY A 219 0.30 19.93 -19.48
N GLN A 220 1.32 20.61 -20.03
CA GLN A 220 2.71 20.17 -20.07
C GLN A 220 3.29 19.90 -18.66
N SER A 221 2.87 20.67 -17.67
CA SER A 221 3.35 20.55 -16.28
C SER A 221 2.96 19.20 -15.66
N ILE A 222 1.71 18.78 -15.83
CA ILE A 222 1.21 17.48 -15.35
C ILE A 222 1.88 16.36 -16.11
N TYR A 223 1.91 16.45 -17.45
CA TYR A 223 2.57 15.46 -18.27
C TYR A 223 4.04 15.22 -17.87
N SER A 224 4.80 16.29 -17.61
CA SER A 224 6.20 16.19 -17.19
C SER A 224 6.36 15.40 -15.89
N ARG A 225 5.48 15.61 -14.90
CA ARG A 225 5.52 14.88 -13.61
C ARG A 225 5.10 13.42 -13.76
N LEU A 226 4.13 13.14 -14.62
CA LEU A 226 3.74 11.76 -14.91
C LEU A 226 4.85 11.00 -15.66
N ARG A 227 5.68 11.70 -16.44
CA ARG A 227 6.85 11.12 -17.10
C ARG A 227 8.09 11.00 -16.22
N ALA A 228 8.11 11.68 -15.09
CA ALA A 228 9.19 11.53 -14.13
C ALA A 228 9.27 10.09 -13.59
N ASN A 229 10.39 9.73 -12.97
CA ASN A 229 10.61 8.41 -12.36
C ASN A 229 10.34 7.23 -13.32
N ASN A 230 10.85 7.33 -14.55
CA ASN A 230 10.68 6.32 -15.60
C ASN A 230 9.21 6.07 -16.00
N GLY A 231 8.38 7.11 -15.97
CA GLY A 231 6.97 7.01 -16.36
C GLY A 231 6.79 6.38 -17.75
N MET A 232 5.92 5.38 -17.84
CA MET A 232 5.67 4.61 -19.07
C MET A 232 4.57 5.25 -19.90
N GLU A 233 4.74 5.19 -21.21
CA GLU A 233 3.68 5.49 -22.18
C GLU A 233 3.24 4.19 -22.85
N ILE A 234 1.94 3.91 -22.77
CA ILE A 234 1.29 2.80 -23.48
C ILE A 234 0.29 3.40 -24.46
N VAL A 235 0.45 3.09 -25.72
CA VAL A 235 -0.53 3.41 -26.77
C VAL A 235 -1.27 2.13 -27.08
N LEU A 236 -2.57 2.10 -26.82
CA LEU A 236 -3.44 1.00 -27.21
C LEU A 236 -4.11 1.37 -28.54
N SER A 237 -4.05 0.44 -29.49
CA SER A 237 -4.67 0.57 -30.81
C SER A 237 -5.47 -0.70 -31.11
N GLY A 238 -6.44 -0.60 -32.00
CA GLY A 238 -7.26 -1.72 -32.43
C GLY A 238 -8.72 -1.35 -32.60
N ASN A 239 -9.54 -2.33 -32.89
CA ASN A 239 -10.98 -2.14 -33.03
C ASN A 239 -11.68 -1.96 -31.67
N ASP A 240 -12.83 -1.28 -31.69
CA ASP A 240 -13.67 -1.16 -30.51
C ASP A 240 -14.12 -2.54 -30.05
N LYS A 241 -13.65 -2.96 -28.88
CA LYS A 241 -13.94 -4.27 -28.29
C LYS A 241 -15.37 -4.39 -27.73
N ARG A 242 -16.13 -3.28 -27.68
CA ARG A 242 -17.52 -3.22 -27.23
C ARG A 242 -18.50 -3.66 -28.33
N LEU A 243 -18.05 -3.65 -29.60
CA LEU A 243 -18.87 -3.98 -30.76
C LEU A 243 -18.79 -5.47 -31.16
N LYS A 244 -18.65 -6.36 -30.17
CA LYS A 244 -18.67 -7.80 -30.37
C LYS A 244 -20.08 -8.33 -30.38
#